data_6791692b5d7cc8b2032cd5b82f61bb32
#
_entry.id   6791692b5d7cc8b2032cd5b82f61bb32
#
_cell.length_a   1.000
_cell.length_b   1.000
_cell.length_c   1.000
_cell.angle_alpha   90.00
_cell.angle_beta   90.00
_cell.angle_gamma   90.00
#
_symmetry.space_group_name_H-M   'P 1'
#
loop_
_entity.id
_entity.type
_entity.pdbx_description
1 polymer ?
#
loop_
_entity_poly.entity_id
_entity_poly.type
_entity_poly.pdbx_seq_one_letter_code
_entity_poly.pdbx_strand_id
1 'polypeptide(L)'
;METEINRFLETLDRSAKTIFAYRHALLQFVRTVGNNAPLNTETYVKFLISLRQKSPSTQRVYRTAVRKFYAFCKAGNWPEIEEATDHYTRKAGKRIVNFNREAVEKVISYCESLNPEPSASLSKRLEALRDRAFVLTLVDTGLRISEACSLKRGDIDWLEQRAIIIGKGDKQAVVRFSNRSIQALQAYLHARSVVEPNSRIPLSSQPLFARHDIRASKKIRPITSGGMWKAIKARMTEANVDRHMVRIHDFRHYFVTMTYLAKGNLKLSQELARHESISTTNRYAHFGGEADAAYDEIFNKRQK
;
A
#
# COMPACT_ATOMS: atom_id res chain seq x y z
N MET A 1 -34.40 -1.05 0.11
CA MET A 1 -33.07 -0.46 -0.15
C MET A 1 -31.94 -1.51 -0.17
N GLU A 2 -31.87 -2.45 0.76
CA GLU A 2 -30.80 -3.48 0.76
C GLU A 2 -30.77 -4.34 -0.51
N THR A 3 -31.92 -4.73 -1.05
CA THR A 3 -32.02 -5.45 -2.33
C THR A 3 -31.44 -4.63 -3.49
N GLU A 4 -31.75 -3.33 -3.53
CA GLU A 4 -31.23 -2.38 -4.53
C GLU A 4 -29.71 -2.20 -4.40
N ILE A 5 -29.21 -2.19 -3.17
CA ILE A 5 -27.75 -2.13 -2.91
C ILE A 5 -27.04 -3.35 -3.47
N ASN A 6 -27.57 -4.56 -3.28
CA ASN A 6 -26.98 -5.77 -3.84
C ASN A 6 -26.97 -5.73 -5.36
N ARG A 7 -28.11 -5.37 -5.98
CA ARG A 7 -28.19 -5.18 -7.45
C ARG A 7 -27.16 -4.15 -7.94
N PHE A 8 -27.06 -2.99 -7.28
CA PHE A 8 -26.07 -1.99 -7.62
C PHE A 8 -24.65 -2.51 -7.55
N LEU A 9 -24.27 -3.22 -6.47
CA LEU A 9 -22.93 -3.74 -6.29
C LEU A 9 -22.55 -4.80 -7.34
N GLU A 10 -23.51 -5.57 -7.84
CA GLU A 10 -23.35 -6.56 -8.91
C GLU A 10 -23.07 -5.91 -10.27
N THR A 11 -23.57 -4.69 -10.51
CA THR A 11 -23.30 -3.95 -11.76
C THR A 11 -21.92 -3.29 -11.82
N LEU A 12 -21.17 -3.31 -10.71
CA LEU A 12 -19.90 -2.59 -10.63
C LEU A 12 -18.74 -3.43 -11.20
N ASP A 13 -18.16 -2.97 -12.30
CA ASP A 13 -16.84 -3.42 -12.74
C ASP A 13 -15.74 -2.77 -11.87
N ARG A 14 -15.50 -3.32 -10.70
CA ARG A 14 -14.52 -2.85 -9.71
C ARG A 14 -13.88 -4.01 -8.96
N SER A 15 -12.70 -3.75 -8.40
CA SER A 15 -12.02 -4.74 -7.55
C SER A 15 -12.90 -5.13 -6.35
N ALA A 16 -12.78 -6.39 -5.91
CA ALA A 16 -13.48 -6.91 -4.73
C ALA A 16 -13.30 -6.00 -3.50
N LYS A 17 -12.11 -5.40 -3.32
CA LYS A 17 -11.83 -4.45 -2.24
C LYS A 17 -12.65 -3.17 -2.36
N THR A 18 -12.85 -2.65 -3.57
CA THR A 18 -13.68 -1.46 -3.80
C THR A 18 -15.15 -1.78 -3.55
N ILE A 19 -15.63 -2.93 -4.05
CA ILE A 19 -17.01 -3.41 -3.83
C ILE A 19 -17.27 -3.57 -2.33
N PHE A 20 -16.33 -4.17 -1.59
CA PHE A 20 -16.42 -4.30 -0.13
C PHE A 20 -16.51 -2.94 0.57
N ALA A 21 -15.68 -1.97 0.19
CA ALA A 21 -15.72 -0.61 0.75
C ALA A 21 -17.05 0.09 0.45
N TYR A 22 -17.58 -0.06 -0.76
CA TYR A 22 -18.88 0.50 -1.15
C TYR A 22 -20.03 -0.16 -0.40
N ARG A 23 -20.02 -1.49 -0.26
CA ARG A 23 -21.00 -2.21 0.56
C ARG A 23 -21.04 -1.67 1.98
N HIS A 24 -19.87 -1.50 2.61
CA HIS A 24 -19.77 -0.92 3.96
C HIS A 24 -20.35 0.49 4.05
N ALA A 25 -20.06 1.34 3.05
CA ALA A 25 -20.58 2.70 2.98
C ALA A 25 -22.11 2.73 2.86
N LEU A 26 -22.66 1.87 2.00
CA LEU A 26 -24.11 1.81 1.76
C LEU A 26 -24.88 1.19 2.93
N LEU A 27 -24.32 0.19 3.60
CA LEU A 27 -24.89 -0.32 4.85
C LEU A 27 -24.85 0.72 5.97
N GLN A 28 -23.81 1.54 6.05
CA GLN A 28 -23.79 2.68 6.99
C GLN A 28 -24.87 3.72 6.62
N PHE A 29 -25.07 3.98 5.33
CA PHE A 29 -26.16 4.84 4.86
C PHE A 29 -27.52 4.33 5.32
N VAL A 30 -27.85 3.06 5.05
CA VAL A 30 -29.11 2.45 5.47
C VAL A 30 -29.31 2.51 6.99
N ARG A 31 -28.26 2.21 7.77
CA ARG A 31 -28.32 2.32 9.24
C ARG A 31 -28.62 3.72 9.73
N THR A 32 -28.19 4.73 8.98
CA THR A 32 -28.38 6.13 9.36
C THR A 32 -29.76 6.64 9.01
N VAL A 33 -30.28 6.29 7.83
CA VAL A 33 -31.53 6.88 7.30
C VAL A 33 -32.74 5.94 7.40
N GLY A 34 -32.51 4.63 7.52
CA GLY A 34 -33.53 3.58 7.51
C GLY A 34 -33.69 2.91 6.15
N ASN A 35 -34.15 1.65 6.14
CA ASN A 35 -34.23 0.85 4.93
C ASN A 35 -35.29 1.35 3.91
N ASN A 36 -36.32 2.04 4.40
CA ASN A 36 -37.42 2.55 3.58
C ASN A 36 -37.37 4.07 3.37
N ALA A 37 -36.26 4.73 3.75
CA ALA A 37 -36.10 6.16 3.59
C ALA A 37 -36.07 6.55 2.10
N PRO A 38 -36.67 7.70 1.71
CA PRO A 38 -36.56 8.19 0.35
C PRO A 38 -35.12 8.61 0.03
N LEU A 39 -34.71 8.44 -1.23
CA LEU A 39 -33.39 8.90 -1.70
C LEU A 39 -33.51 10.35 -2.17
N ASN A 40 -33.36 11.30 -1.26
CA ASN A 40 -33.47 12.75 -1.50
C ASN A 40 -32.37 13.53 -0.77
N THR A 41 -32.37 14.84 -0.87
CA THR A 41 -31.38 15.74 -0.23
C THR A 41 -31.38 15.61 1.28
N GLU A 42 -32.54 15.51 1.93
CA GLU A 42 -32.63 15.39 3.39
C GLU A 42 -31.95 14.15 3.94
N THR A 43 -32.23 13.00 3.36
CA THR A 43 -31.60 11.71 3.75
C THR A 43 -30.11 11.72 3.48
N TYR A 44 -29.67 12.37 2.40
CA TYR A 44 -28.25 12.53 2.12
C TYR A 44 -27.54 13.43 3.14
N VAL A 45 -28.13 14.57 3.50
CA VAL A 45 -27.63 15.47 4.56
C VAL A 45 -27.51 14.72 5.89
N LYS A 46 -28.54 13.98 6.29
CA LYS A 46 -28.53 13.17 7.51
C LYS A 46 -27.34 12.19 7.51
N PHE A 47 -27.08 11.56 6.37
CA PHE A 47 -25.92 10.69 6.21
C PHE A 47 -24.60 11.46 6.33
N LEU A 48 -24.45 12.63 5.68
CA LEU A 48 -23.23 13.45 5.76
C LEU A 48 -22.91 13.86 7.21
N ILE A 49 -23.93 14.21 7.98
CA ILE A 49 -23.79 14.55 9.40
C ILE A 49 -23.22 13.33 10.17
N SER A 50 -23.69 12.12 9.88
CA SER A 50 -23.20 10.89 10.52
C SER A 50 -21.72 10.59 10.22
N LEU A 51 -21.17 11.17 9.15
CA LEU A 51 -19.78 10.97 8.75
C LEU A 51 -18.78 11.94 9.41
N ARG A 52 -19.25 12.96 10.15
CA ARG A 52 -18.39 14.04 10.70
C ARG A 52 -17.19 13.53 11.52
N GLN A 53 -17.35 12.42 12.25
CA GLN A 53 -16.31 11.82 13.07
C GLN A 53 -15.35 10.90 12.27
N LYS A 54 -15.63 10.64 11.00
CA LYS A 54 -14.78 9.79 10.16
C LYS A 54 -13.67 10.62 9.51
N SER A 55 -12.56 9.96 9.16
CA SER A 55 -11.46 10.60 8.43
C SER A 55 -11.92 11.16 7.08
N PRO A 56 -11.32 12.26 6.58
CA PRO A 56 -11.70 12.84 5.28
C PRO A 56 -11.62 11.83 4.11
N SER A 57 -10.68 10.89 4.16
CA SER A 57 -10.55 9.83 3.15
C SER A 57 -11.72 8.85 3.20
N THR A 58 -12.15 8.46 4.40
CA THR A 58 -13.33 7.60 4.60
C THR A 58 -14.59 8.30 4.15
N GLN A 59 -14.77 9.57 4.54
CA GLN A 59 -15.92 10.39 4.09
C GLN A 59 -16.00 10.43 2.57
N ARG A 60 -14.86 10.66 1.88
CA ARG A 60 -14.80 10.70 0.42
C ARG A 60 -15.25 9.37 -0.22
N VAL A 61 -14.78 8.24 0.28
CA VAL A 61 -15.17 6.92 -0.25
C VAL A 61 -16.66 6.68 -0.04
N TYR A 62 -17.19 7.01 1.14
CA TYR A 62 -18.57 6.79 1.50
C TYR A 62 -19.51 7.68 0.67
N ARG A 63 -19.17 8.94 0.51
CA ARG A 63 -19.91 9.88 -0.36
C ARG A 63 -19.93 9.39 -1.81
N THR A 64 -18.78 8.94 -2.33
CA THR A 64 -18.69 8.41 -3.70
C THR A 64 -19.59 7.18 -3.89
N ALA A 65 -19.63 6.27 -2.92
CA ALA A 65 -20.48 5.10 -2.98
C ALA A 65 -21.97 5.46 -3.00
N VAL A 66 -22.42 6.36 -2.09
CA VAL A 66 -23.81 6.79 -2.01
C VAL A 66 -24.20 7.59 -3.25
N ARG A 67 -23.36 8.52 -3.73
CA ARG A 67 -23.59 9.23 -5.00
C ARG A 67 -23.86 8.28 -6.16
N LYS A 68 -23.03 7.27 -6.33
CA LYS A 68 -23.20 6.28 -7.41
C LYS A 68 -24.47 5.44 -7.23
N PHE A 69 -24.83 5.15 -6.00
CA PHE A 69 -26.07 4.44 -5.69
C PHE A 69 -27.30 5.26 -6.01
N TYR A 70 -27.33 6.57 -5.67
CA TYR A 70 -28.40 7.49 -6.08
C TYR A 70 -28.55 7.54 -7.61
N ALA A 71 -27.42 7.64 -8.32
CA ALA A 71 -27.42 7.64 -9.79
C ALA A 71 -27.95 6.32 -10.37
N PHE A 72 -27.61 5.19 -9.78
CA PHE A 72 -28.14 3.86 -10.17
C PHE A 72 -29.64 3.76 -9.98
N CYS A 73 -30.16 4.26 -8.86
CA CYS A 73 -31.59 4.28 -8.56
C CYS A 73 -32.34 5.35 -9.35
N LYS A 74 -31.66 6.19 -10.16
CA LYS A 74 -32.23 7.36 -10.83
C LYS A 74 -32.98 8.29 -9.86
N ALA A 75 -32.46 8.41 -8.64
CA ALA A 75 -33.09 9.12 -7.55
C ALA A 75 -32.47 10.51 -7.39
N GLY A 76 -33.31 11.51 -7.30
CA GLY A 76 -32.95 12.91 -7.05
C GLY A 76 -32.23 13.62 -8.22
N ASN A 77 -32.24 14.96 -8.19
CA ASN A 77 -31.38 15.76 -9.04
C ASN A 77 -29.99 15.91 -8.36
N TRP A 78 -29.00 15.12 -8.79
CA TRP A 78 -27.71 15.14 -8.13
C TRP A 78 -27.00 16.51 -8.13
N PRO A 79 -27.02 17.32 -9.19
CA PRO A 79 -26.50 18.68 -9.16
C PRO A 79 -27.06 19.52 -8.02
N GLU A 80 -28.38 19.52 -7.82
CA GLU A 80 -29.03 20.23 -6.71
C GLU A 80 -28.62 19.68 -5.34
N ILE A 81 -28.52 18.34 -5.21
CA ILE A 81 -28.06 17.69 -3.98
C ILE A 81 -26.60 18.10 -3.69
N GLU A 82 -25.74 18.14 -4.70
CA GLU A 82 -24.32 18.49 -4.55
C GLU A 82 -24.16 19.95 -4.13
N GLU A 83 -24.90 20.89 -4.76
CA GLU A 83 -24.92 22.30 -4.39
C GLU A 83 -25.41 22.51 -2.97
N ALA A 84 -26.57 21.95 -2.62
CA ALA A 84 -27.15 22.04 -1.28
C ALA A 84 -26.25 21.43 -0.18
N THR A 85 -25.28 20.55 -0.54
CA THR A 85 -24.48 19.81 0.42
C THR A 85 -22.99 20.14 0.37
N ASP A 86 -22.52 21.06 -0.47
CA ASP A 86 -21.08 21.39 -0.61
C ASP A 86 -20.48 21.88 0.72
N HIS A 87 -21.22 22.66 1.50
CA HIS A 87 -20.78 23.15 2.80
C HIS A 87 -20.58 22.06 3.88
N TYR A 88 -21.17 20.87 3.70
CA TYR A 88 -20.91 19.71 4.57
C TYR A 88 -19.57 19.01 4.24
N THR A 89 -18.89 19.44 3.18
CA THR A 89 -17.72 18.73 2.68
C THR A 89 -16.44 19.46 3.00
N ARG A 90 -15.62 18.91 3.91
CA ARG A 90 -14.27 19.45 4.11
C ARG A 90 -13.37 19.01 2.96
N LYS A 91 -12.83 19.97 2.22
CA LYS A 91 -11.76 19.70 1.25
C LYS A 91 -10.52 19.27 2.03
N ALA A 92 -10.06 18.04 1.80
CA ALA A 92 -8.81 17.59 2.40
C ALA A 92 -7.66 18.40 1.77
N GLY A 93 -6.91 19.14 2.57
CA GLY A 93 -5.69 19.82 2.12
C GLY A 93 -4.66 18.79 1.61
N LYS A 94 -3.79 19.25 0.71
CA LYS A 94 -2.62 18.44 0.31
C LYS A 94 -1.72 18.25 1.53
N ARG A 95 -1.56 17.01 1.98
CA ARG A 95 -0.64 16.68 3.08
C ARG A 95 0.73 16.40 2.50
N ILE A 96 1.74 17.04 3.08
CA ILE A 96 3.15 16.69 2.87
C ILE A 96 3.35 15.23 3.32
N VAL A 97 4.17 14.47 2.60
CA VAL A 97 4.59 13.15 3.07
C VAL A 97 5.54 13.37 4.23
N ASN A 98 5.13 12.95 5.40
CA ASN A 98 5.99 12.94 6.57
C ASN A 98 6.06 11.50 7.10
N PHE A 99 7.26 10.94 7.16
CA PHE A 99 7.54 9.65 7.75
C PHE A 99 8.86 9.72 8.53
N ASN A 100 8.98 8.90 9.54
CA ASN A 100 10.20 8.84 10.34
C ASN A 100 11.26 8.02 9.58
N ARG A 101 12.15 8.72 8.88
CA ARG A 101 13.21 8.10 8.07
C ARG A 101 14.14 7.25 8.92
N GLU A 102 14.58 7.76 10.06
CA GLU A 102 15.49 7.06 10.97
C GLU A 102 14.86 5.74 11.49
N ALA A 103 13.58 5.78 11.87
CA ALA A 103 12.88 4.57 12.28
C ALA A 103 12.78 3.54 11.16
N VAL A 104 12.54 3.98 9.92
CA VAL A 104 12.54 3.07 8.75
C VAL A 104 13.93 2.49 8.52
N GLU A 105 14.99 3.28 8.59
CA GLU A 105 16.39 2.83 8.43
C GLU A 105 16.80 1.83 9.52
N LYS A 106 16.37 2.02 10.77
CA LYS A 106 16.57 1.04 11.86
C LYS A 106 15.92 -0.31 11.54
N VAL A 107 14.69 -0.29 11.03
CA VAL A 107 14.01 -1.55 10.62
C VAL A 107 14.71 -2.21 9.45
N ILE A 108 15.16 -1.44 8.46
CA ILE A 108 15.92 -1.96 7.30
C ILE A 108 17.21 -2.63 7.79
N SER A 109 18.02 -1.92 8.57
CA SER A 109 19.30 -2.42 9.09
C SER A 109 19.12 -3.67 9.93
N TYR A 110 18.11 -3.69 10.80
CA TYR A 110 17.77 -4.88 11.57
C TYR A 110 17.41 -6.06 10.67
N CYS A 111 16.50 -5.86 9.70
CA CYS A 111 16.11 -6.92 8.78
C CYS A 111 17.27 -7.40 7.90
N GLU A 112 18.16 -6.50 7.47
CA GLU A 112 19.35 -6.84 6.68
C GLU A 112 20.35 -7.68 7.47
N SER A 113 20.47 -7.45 8.78
CA SER A 113 21.33 -8.23 9.67
C SER A 113 20.76 -9.59 10.08
N LEU A 114 19.47 -9.87 9.77
CA LEU A 114 18.86 -11.15 10.15
C LEU A 114 19.62 -12.33 9.56
N ASN A 115 20.26 -13.07 10.44
CA ASN A 115 20.93 -14.32 10.14
C ASN A 115 20.48 -15.36 11.17
N PRO A 116 19.48 -16.18 10.84
CA PRO A 116 18.91 -17.09 11.83
C PRO A 116 19.89 -18.18 12.23
N GLU A 117 19.98 -18.44 13.54
CA GLU A 117 20.82 -19.51 14.08
C GLU A 117 20.51 -20.87 13.44
N PRO A 118 21.55 -21.69 13.16
CA PRO A 118 21.36 -23.04 12.62
C PRO A 118 20.48 -23.93 13.50
N SER A 119 20.50 -23.71 14.82
CA SER A 119 19.71 -24.42 15.83
C SER A 119 18.23 -24.01 15.86
N ALA A 120 17.88 -22.88 15.26
CA ALA A 120 16.49 -22.41 15.21
C ALA A 120 15.62 -23.36 14.37
N SER A 121 14.35 -23.50 14.75
CA SER A 121 13.41 -24.31 13.97
C SER A 121 13.33 -23.84 12.52
N LEU A 122 13.12 -24.77 11.59
CA LEU A 122 13.03 -24.46 10.16
C LEU A 122 12.01 -23.33 9.87
N SER A 123 10.86 -23.33 10.54
CA SER A 123 9.85 -22.28 10.41
C SER A 123 10.42 -20.90 10.77
N LYS A 124 11.08 -20.77 11.93
CA LYS A 124 11.68 -19.51 12.36
C LYS A 124 12.79 -19.04 11.41
N ARG A 125 13.62 -19.98 10.92
CA ARG A 125 14.65 -19.66 9.93
C ARG A 125 14.06 -19.14 8.63
N LEU A 126 13.03 -19.81 8.11
CA LEU A 126 12.34 -19.39 6.90
C LEU A 126 11.60 -18.05 7.08
N GLU A 127 10.99 -17.79 8.25
CA GLU A 127 10.39 -16.51 8.57
C GLU A 127 11.41 -15.37 8.57
N ALA A 128 12.55 -15.55 9.21
CA ALA A 128 13.59 -14.54 9.28
C ALA A 128 14.17 -14.21 7.89
N LEU A 129 14.51 -15.23 7.10
CA LEU A 129 15.02 -15.03 5.73
C LEU A 129 13.99 -14.42 4.79
N ARG A 130 12.72 -14.83 4.92
CA ARG A 130 11.60 -14.20 4.17
C ARG A 130 11.47 -12.72 4.51
N ASP A 131 11.48 -12.39 5.79
CA ASP A 131 11.25 -11.02 6.26
C ASP A 131 12.40 -10.11 5.82
N ARG A 132 13.65 -10.60 5.90
CA ARG A 132 14.83 -9.93 5.32
C ARG A 132 14.64 -9.66 3.82
N ALA A 133 14.36 -10.70 3.05
CA ALA A 133 14.19 -10.58 1.59
C ALA A 133 13.03 -9.66 1.23
N PHE A 134 11.93 -9.71 1.99
CA PHE A 134 10.75 -8.90 1.74
C PHE A 134 11.00 -7.41 2.01
N VAL A 135 11.60 -7.06 3.14
CA VAL A 135 11.90 -5.65 3.49
C VAL A 135 12.86 -5.06 2.48
N LEU A 136 13.96 -5.77 2.13
CA LEU A 136 14.91 -5.31 1.11
C LEU A 136 14.23 -5.15 -0.26
N THR A 137 13.35 -6.08 -0.63
CA THR A 137 12.54 -5.93 -1.85
C THR A 137 11.70 -4.66 -1.82
N LEU A 138 10.98 -4.36 -0.73
CA LEU A 138 10.14 -3.16 -0.66
C LEU A 138 10.95 -1.86 -0.80
N VAL A 139 12.08 -1.77 -0.10
CA VAL A 139 12.87 -0.52 -0.05
C VAL A 139 13.72 -0.28 -1.28
N ASP A 140 14.07 -1.33 -2.01
CA ASP A 140 14.92 -1.21 -3.20
C ASP A 140 14.13 -1.16 -4.51
N THR A 141 12.84 -1.55 -4.48
CA THR A 141 11.97 -1.56 -5.67
C THR A 141 10.81 -0.57 -5.59
N GLY A 142 10.50 -0.07 -4.40
CA GLY A 142 9.33 0.76 -4.15
C GLY A 142 7.99 0.06 -4.42
N LEU A 143 7.93 -1.28 -4.44
CA LEU A 143 6.69 -2.05 -4.58
C LEU A 143 5.70 -1.74 -3.46
N ARG A 144 4.41 -1.77 -3.80
CA ARG A 144 3.37 -1.82 -2.76
C ARG A 144 3.40 -3.20 -2.10
N ILE A 145 3.07 -3.26 -0.80
CA ILE A 145 3.03 -4.57 -0.10
C ILE A 145 2.18 -5.61 -0.82
N SER A 146 1.05 -5.20 -1.40
CA SER A 146 0.18 -6.11 -2.14
C SER A 146 0.81 -6.61 -3.44
N GLU A 147 1.55 -5.76 -4.14
CA GLU A 147 2.30 -6.11 -5.35
C GLU A 147 3.39 -7.14 -5.00
N ALA A 148 4.19 -6.85 -3.96
CA ALA A 148 5.23 -7.76 -3.50
C ALA A 148 4.68 -9.12 -3.03
N CYS A 149 3.56 -9.12 -2.28
CA CYS A 149 2.92 -10.37 -1.83
C CYS A 149 2.31 -11.20 -2.99
N SER A 150 2.00 -10.59 -4.12
CA SER A 150 1.43 -11.27 -5.29
C SER A 150 2.47 -11.86 -6.23
N LEU A 151 3.74 -11.48 -6.09
CA LEU A 151 4.81 -11.98 -6.93
C LEU A 151 4.96 -13.51 -6.84
N LYS A 152 5.13 -14.11 -7.99
CA LYS A 152 5.51 -15.52 -8.13
C LYS A 152 7.01 -15.64 -8.41
N ARG A 153 7.55 -16.81 -8.17
CA ARG A 153 8.97 -17.08 -8.43
C ARG A 153 9.33 -16.90 -9.92
N GLY A 154 8.41 -17.25 -10.83
CA GLY A 154 8.58 -17.11 -12.26
C GLY A 154 8.42 -15.68 -12.80
N ASP A 155 7.95 -14.73 -11.99
CA ASP A 155 7.84 -13.34 -12.41
C ASP A 155 9.22 -12.64 -12.41
N ILE A 156 10.23 -13.26 -11.77
CA ILE A 156 11.57 -12.71 -11.65
C ILE A 156 12.46 -13.20 -12.80
N ASP A 157 12.95 -12.27 -13.58
CA ASP A 157 14.12 -12.48 -14.45
C ASP A 157 15.37 -12.33 -13.58
N TRP A 158 15.93 -13.48 -13.20
CA TRP A 158 17.06 -13.54 -12.26
C TRP A 158 18.37 -13.03 -12.88
N LEU A 159 18.51 -13.12 -14.20
CA LEU A 159 19.69 -12.63 -14.91
C LEU A 159 19.69 -11.12 -14.98
N GLU A 160 18.57 -10.55 -15.41
CA GLU A 160 18.40 -9.11 -15.55
C GLU A 160 17.96 -8.42 -14.27
N GLN A 161 17.75 -9.17 -13.17
CA GLN A 161 17.33 -8.69 -11.86
C GLN A 161 16.09 -7.80 -11.93
N ARG A 162 15.09 -8.21 -12.68
CA ARG A 162 13.85 -7.46 -12.90
C ARG A 162 12.62 -8.36 -12.85
N ALA A 163 11.47 -7.74 -12.61
CA ALA A 163 10.17 -8.39 -12.74
C ALA A 163 9.19 -7.51 -13.51
N ILE A 164 8.26 -8.15 -14.20
CA ILE A 164 7.08 -7.46 -14.75
C ILE A 164 5.97 -7.64 -13.72
N ILE A 165 5.41 -6.54 -13.27
CA ILE A 165 4.28 -6.54 -12.35
C ILE A 165 3.05 -5.94 -13.00
N ILE A 166 1.88 -6.42 -12.58
CA ILE A 166 0.59 -5.86 -12.98
C ILE A 166 0.13 -4.92 -11.87
N GLY A 167 0.07 -3.63 -12.17
CA GLY A 167 -0.39 -2.58 -11.27
C GLY A 167 -1.90 -2.37 -11.30
N LYS A 168 -2.36 -1.29 -10.67
CA LYS A 168 -3.76 -0.89 -10.69
C LYS A 168 -4.23 -0.58 -12.11
N GLY A 169 -5.38 -1.14 -12.52
CA GLY A 169 -5.94 -0.95 -13.87
C GLY A 169 -5.24 -1.77 -14.93
N ASP A 170 -4.68 -2.92 -14.56
CA ASP A 170 -4.02 -3.90 -15.45
C ASP A 170 -2.78 -3.34 -16.18
N LYS A 171 -2.22 -2.25 -15.67
CA LYS A 171 -1.01 -1.65 -16.25
C LYS A 171 0.22 -2.46 -15.88
N GLN A 172 0.94 -2.93 -16.89
CA GLN A 172 2.22 -3.59 -16.69
C GLN A 172 3.32 -2.57 -16.43
N ALA A 173 4.26 -2.94 -15.55
CA ALA A 173 5.43 -2.13 -15.26
C ALA A 173 6.62 -3.01 -14.91
N VAL A 174 7.80 -2.59 -15.34
CA VAL A 174 9.07 -3.25 -15.00
C VAL A 174 9.56 -2.72 -13.65
N VAL A 175 10.01 -3.62 -12.80
CA VAL A 175 10.62 -3.34 -11.50
C VAL A 175 12.03 -3.91 -11.50
N ARG A 176 13.02 -3.13 -11.07
CA ARG A 176 14.40 -3.59 -10.90
C ARG A 176 14.69 -3.89 -9.44
N PHE A 177 15.43 -4.96 -9.22
CA PHE A 177 15.92 -5.38 -7.91
C PHE A 177 17.39 -5.00 -7.76
N SER A 178 17.80 -4.64 -6.56
CA SER A 178 19.20 -4.44 -6.23
C SER A 178 19.91 -5.77 -6.01
N ASN A 179 21.24 -5.79 -6.07
CA ASN A 179 22.04 -6.99 -5.79
C ASN A 179 21.73 -7.55 -4.39
N ARG A 180 21.60 -6.69 -3.36
CA ARG A 180 21.30 -7.15 -1.99
C ARG A 180 19.90 -7.76 -1.87
N SER A 181 18.91 -7.23 -2.56
CA SER A 181 17.56 -7.80 -2.55
C SER A 181 17.51 -9.14 -3.29
N ILE A 182 18.21 -9.28 -4.41
CA ILE A 182 18.36 -10.57 -5.14
C ILE A 182 19.07 -11.61 -4.28
N GLN A 183 20.20 -11.26 -3.64
CA GLN A 183 20.92 -12.18 -2.75
C GLN A 183 20.05 -12.64 -1.58
N ALA A 184 19.29 -11.72 -0.96
CA ALA A 184 18.37 -12.08 0.11
C ALA A 184 17.24 -13.00 -0.38
N LEU A 185 16.69 -12.75 -1.57
CA LEU A 185 15.70 -13.63 -2.20
C LEU A 185 16.28 -15.02 -2.49
N GLN A 186 17.48 -15.11 -3.05
CA GLN A 186 18.14 -16.37 -3.34
C GLN A 186 18.41 -17.17 -2.05
N ALA A 187 18.91 -16.52 -1.00
CA ALA A 187 19.12 -17.14 0.30
C ALA A 187 17.80 -17.68 0.90
N TYR A 188 16.73 -16.90 0.83
CA TYR A 188 15.41 -17.34 1.29
C TYR A 188 14.89 -18.53 0.47
N LEU A 189 14.95 -18.46 -0.86
CA LEU A 189 14.46 -19.53 -1.74
C LEU A 189 15.30 -20.79 -1.62
N HIS A 190 16.61 -20.67 -1.45
CA HIS A 190 17.48 -21.80 -1.18
C HIS A 190 17.12 -22.51 0.13
N ALA A 191 16.94 -21.75 1.21
CA ALA A 191 16.50 -22.34 2.47
C ALA A 191 15.10 -22.97 2.39
N ARG A 192 14.19 -22.39 1.57
CA ARG A 192 12.85 -22.90 1.36
C ARG A 192 12.79 -24.17 0.50
N SER A 193 13.81 -24.45 -0.29
CA SER A 193 13.83 -25.60 -1.19
C SER A 193 13.58 -26.93 -0.47
N VAL A 194 13.89 -27.02 0.82
CA VAL A 194 13.65 -28.21 1.66
C VAL A 194 12.16 -28.56 1.81
N VAL A 195 11.27 -27.56 1.70
CA VAL A 195 9.82 -27.75 1.83
C VAL A 195 9.07 -27.69 0.49
N GLU A 196 9.73 -27.32 -0.60
CA GLU A 196 9.15 -27.18 -1.94
C GLU A 196 8.74 -28.51 -2.58
N PRO A 197 9.45 -29.66 -2.38
CA PRO A 197 9.06 -30.93 -2.97
C PRO A 197 7.64 -31.39 -2.57
N ASN A 198 7.11 -30.90 -1.46
CA ASN A 198 5.76 -31.19 -1.00
C ASN A 198 4.67 -30.37 -1.75
N SER A 199 5.06 -29.46 -2.63
CA SER A 199 4.14 -28.65 -3.43
C SER A 199 3.88 -29.33 -4.77
N ARG A 200 2.59 -29.47 -5.13
CA ARG A 200 2.17 -29.90 -6.47
C ARG A 200 2.17 -28.76 -7.49
N ILE A 201 2.56 -27.56 -7.07
CA ILE A 201 2.58 -26.33 -7.91
C ILE A 201 3.96 -26.22 -8.56
N PRO A 202 4.07 -26.02 -9.88
CA PRO A 202 5.34 -25.75 -10.55
C PRO A 202 6.13 -24.61 -9.88
N LEU A 203 7.44 -24.71 -9.83
CA LEU A 203 8.29 -23.70 -9.15
C LEU A 203 8.02 -22.26 -9.62
N SER A 204 7.85 -22.07 -10.94
CA SER A 204 7.53 -20.75 -11.53
C SER A 204 6.22 -20.17 -11.02
N SER A 205 5.23 -21.02 -10.74
CA SER A 205 3.90 -20.60 -10.26
C SER A 205 3.81 -20.48 -8.73
N GLN A 206 4.86 -20.89 -8.01
CA GLN A 206 4.88 -20.74 -6.56
C GLN A 206 5.01 -19.27 -6.15
N PRO A 207 4.37 -18.86 -5.01
CA PRO A 207 4.53 -17.50 -4.50
C PRO A 207 6.01 -17.22 -4.19
N LEU A 208 6.48 -16.02 -4.54
CA LEU A 208 7.83 -15.58 -4.18
C LEU A 208 7.96 -15.55 -2.65
N PHE A 209 6.98 -14.98 -1.95
CA PHE A 209 6.93 -14.93 -0.49
C PHE A 209 5.81 -15.83 0.05
N ALA A 210 6.18 -16.80 0.87
CA ALA A 210 5.27 -17.80 1.41
C ALA A 210 5.05 -17.63 2.92
N ARG A 211 3.98 -18.24 3.41
CA ARG A 211 3.73 -18.40 4.85
C ARG A 211 4.57 -19.56 5.38
N HIS A 212 5.06 -19.38 6.62
CA HIS A 212 5.85 -20.39 7.34
C HIS A 212 5.33 -20.67 8.75
N ASP A 213 4.15 -20.11 9.08
CA ASP A 213 3.49 -20.38 10.35
C ASP A 213 2.94 -21.82 10.42
N ILE A 214 2.66 -22.30 11.62
CA ILE A 214 2.18 -23.66 11.90
C ILE A 214 0.95 -24.02 11.05
N ARG A 215 0.07 -23.04 10.76
CA ARG A 215 -1.15 -23.27 9.95
C ARG A 215 -0.86 -23.41 8.46
N ALA A 216 0.33 -23.02 7.98
CA ALA A 216 0.74 -23.24 6.60
C ALA A 216 1.03 -24.75 6.36
N SER A 217 1.36 -25.51 7.41
CA SER A 217 1.78 -26.89 7.33
C SER A 217 2.96 -27.06 6.36
N LYS A 218 3.01 -28.15 5.63
CA LYS A 218 4.05 -28.41 4.60
C LYS A 218 3.71 -27.84 3.22
N LYS A 219 2.61 -27.06 3.09
CA LYS A 219 2.16 -26.51 1.80
C LYS A 219 2.70 -25.12 1.58
N ILE A 220 3.23 -24.85 0.38
CA ILE A 220 3.64 -23.50 -0.02
C ILE A 220 2.40 -22.66 -0.32
N ARG A 221 2.07 -21.74 0.58
CA ARG A 221 0.93 -20.83 0.45
C ARG A 221 1.41 -19.38 0.42
N PRO A 222 0.82 -18.51 -0.42
CA PRO A 222 1.20 -17.10 -0.45
C PRO A 222 0.92 -16.44 0.90
N ILE A 223 1.79 -15.51 1.27
CA ILE A 223 1.54 -14.64 2.41
C ILE A 223 0.63 -13.49 1.99
N THR A 224 -0.35 -13.16 2.84
CA THR A 224 -1.20 -11.99 2.60
C THR A 224 -0.51 -10.71 3.03
N SER A 225 -0.93 -9.56 2.47
CA SER A 225 -0.42 -8.23 2.89
C SER A 225 -0.60 -8.00 4.40
N GLY A 226 -1.70 -8.44 4.98
CA GLY A 226 -1.94 -8.34 6.42
C GLY A 226 -1.02 -9.24 7.25
N GLY A 227 -0.79 -10.48 6.78
CA GLY A 227 0.15 -11.42 7.39
C GLY A 227 1.58 -10.90 7.35
N MET A 228 2.01 -10.36 6.21
CA MET A 228 3.35 -9.79 6.06
C MET A 228 3.53 -8.52 6.91
N TRP A 229 2.52 -7.65 6.97
CA TRP A 229 2.57 -6.49 7.82
C TRP A 229 2.66 -6.84 9.32
N LYS A 230 1.98 -7.92 9.73
CA LYS A 230 2.13 -8.45 11.10
C LYS A 230 3.56 -8.93 11.37
N ALA A 231 4.19 -9.62 10.42
CA ALA A 231 5.58 -10.05 10.52
C ALA A 231 6.53 -8.85 10.64
N ILE A 232 6.40 -7.85 9.77
CA ILE A 232 7.22 -6.63 9.82
C ILE A 232 7.05 -5.90 11.17
N LYS A 233 5.84 -5.81 11.72
CA LYS A 233 5.63 -5.24 13.05
C LYS A 233 6.37 -5.99 14.17
N ALA A 234 6.52 -7.31 14.06
CA ALA A 234 7.34 -8.08 14.99
C ALA A 234 8.83 -7.68 14.85
N ARG A 235 9.33 -7.54 13.62
CA ARG A 235 10.71 -7.07 13.37
C ARG A 235 10.95 -5.65 13.85
N MET A 236 9.94 -4.75 13.76
CA MET A 236 10.03 -3.41 14.36
C MET A 236 10.24 -3.48 15.87
N THR A 237 9.50 -4.34 16.56
CA THR A 237 9.66 -4.54 18.01
C THR A 237 11.05 -5.06 18.35
N GLU A 238 11.56 -6.03 17.60
CA GLU A 238 12.91 -6.59 17.78
C GLU A 238 14.00 -5.55 17.47
N ALA A 239 13.76 -4.62 16.54
CA ALA A 239 14.62 -3.49 16.22
C ALA A 239 14.51 -2.31 17.22
N ASN A 240 13.75 -2.45 18.31
CA ASN A 240 13.43 -1.37 19.26
C ASN A 240 12.82 -0.14 18.59
N VAL A 241 11.96 -0.35 17.59
CA VAL A 241 11.18 0.69 16.90
C VAL A 241 9.71 0.58 17.33
N ASP A 242 9.13 1.69 17.78
CA ASP A 242 7.70 1.74 18.09
C ASP A 242 6.87 1.43 16.83
N ARG A 243 5.91 0.51 16.96
CA ARG A 243 5.03 0.04 15.89
C ARG A 243 4.17 1.14 15.27
N HIS A 244 4.05 2.30 15.93
CA HIS A 244 3.30 3.45 15.44
C HIS A 244 4.16 4.42 14.63
N MET A 245 5.50 4.35 14.75
CA MET A 245 6.43 5.23 14.04
C MET A 245 6.57 4.91 12.56
N VAL A 246 6.35 3.65 12.16
CA VAL A 246 6.49 3.21 10.75
C VAL A 246 5.19 2.60 10.27
N ARG A 247 4.73 3.08 9.14
CA ARG A 247 3.58 2.52 8.41
C ARG A 247 4.08 1.73 7.21
N ILE A 248 3.26 0.81 6.69
CA ILE A 248 3.65 -0.04 5.57
C ILE A 248 4.03 0.75 4.30
N HIS A 249 3.42 1.90 4.07
CA HIS A 249 3.76 2.75 2.93
C HIS A 249 5.06 3.54 3.12
N ASP A 250 5.60 3.60 4.33
CA ASP A 250 6.81 4.38 4.61
C ASP A 250 8.06 3.72 3.98
N PHE A 251 8.07 2.41 3.75
CA PHE A 251 9.11 1.75 2.95
C PHE A 251 9.13 2.24 1.49
N ARG A 252 7.94 2.45 0.90
CA ARG A 252 7.86 3.03 -0.44
C ARG A 252 8.15 4.53 -0.42
N HIS A 253 7.75 5.25 0.63
CA HIS A 253 8.14 6.64 0.84
C HIS A 253 9.66 6.77 0.92
N TYR A 254 10.31 5.88 1.66
CA TYR A 254 11.76 5.79 1.73
C TYR A 254 12.40 5.61 0.34
N PHE A 255 11.95 4.63 -0.45
CA PHE A 255 12.44 4.42 -1.82
C PHE A 255 12.36 5.70 -2.68
N VAL A 256 11.20 6.37 -2.69
CA VAL A 256 11.00 7.61 -3.47
C VAL A 256 11.92 8.73 -2.97
N THR A 257 12.01 8.90 -1.66
CA THR A 257 12.89 9.91 -1.04
C THR A 257 14.35 9.66 -1.39
N MET A 258 14.84 8.43 -1.23
CA MET A 258 16.23 8.09 -1.55
C MET A 258 16.56 8.26 -3.03
N THR A 259 15.62 7.90 -3.91
CA THR A 259 15.78 8.12 -5.36
C THR A 259 15.85 9.61 -5.70
N TYR A 260 15.02 10.43 -5.05
CA TYR A 260 15.02 11.87 -5.24
C TYR A 260 16.31 12.50 -4.72
N LEU A 261 16.72 12.18 -3.49
CA LEU A 261 17.97 12.67 -2.89
C LEU A 261 19.21 12.33 -3.71
N ALA A 262 19.23 11.14 -4.33
CA ALA A 262 20.37 10.70 -5.13
C ALA A 262 20.55 11.46 -6.45
N LYS A 263 19.47 12.01 -7.03
CA LYS A 263 19.50 12.57 -8.39
C LYS A 263 18.86 13.95 -8.54
N GLY A 264 18.18 14.49 -7.51
CA GLY A 264 17.41 15.75 -7.60
C GLY A 264 16.26 15.73 -8.62
N ASN A 265 15.93 14.58 -9.19
CA ASN A 265 15.01 14.47 -10.32
C ASN A 265 13.69 13.83 -9.92
N LEU A 266 12.66 14.66 -9.71
CA LEU A 266 11.30 14.23 -9.36
C LEU A 266 10.66 13.37 -10.45
N LYS A 267 10.94 13.63 -11.72
CA LYS A 267 10.39 12.86 -12.83
C LYS A 267 10.93 11.43 -12.82
N LEU A 268 12.23 11.26 -12.63
CA LEU A 268 12.87 9.95 -12.48
C LEU A 268 12.30 9.21 -11.26
N SER A 269 12.15 9.89 -10.11
CA SER A 269 11.56 9.29 -8.91
C SER A 269 10.10 8.88 -9.12
N GLN A 270 9.32 9.64 -9.91
CA GLN A 270 7.97 9.28 -10.31
C GLN A 270 7.94 8.00 -11.14
N GLU A 271 8.80 7.91 -12.14
CA GLU A 271 8.88 6.78 -13.06
C GLU A 271 9.30 5.50 -12.33
N LEU A 272 10.38 5.57 -11.55
CA LEU A 272 10.87 4.44 -10.76
C LEU A 272 9.84 3.97 -9.72
N ALA A 273 9.13 4.90 -9.08
CA ALA A 273 8.05 4.57 -8.16
C ALA A 273 6.75 4.20 -8.87
N ARG A 274 6.63 4.40 -10.17
CA ARG A 274 5.40 4.12 -10.95
C ARG A 274 4.19 4.87 -10.38
N HIS A 275 4.38 6.17 -10.09
CA HIS A 275 3.29 7.04 -9.69
C HIS A 275 2.52 7.52 -10.93
N GLU A 276 1.20 7.31 -10.97
CA GLU A 276 0.34 7.76 -12.06
C GLU A 276 0.36 9.29 -12.25
N SER A 277 0.61 10.03 -11.16
CA SER A 277 0.62 11.49 -11.17
C SER A 277 1.87 12.02 -10.49
N ILE A 278 2.52 13.00 -11.12
CA ILE A 278 3.65 13.72 -10.57
C ILE A 278 3.29 14.44 -9.25
N SER A 279 2.01 14.84 -9.10
CA SER A 279 1.53 15.44 -7.85
C SER A 279 1.70 14.53 -6.63
N THR A 280 1.77 13.22 -6.84
CA THR A 280 2.08 12.25 -5.79
C THR A 280 3.55 12.31 -5.41
N THR A 281 4.44 12.51 -6.38
CA THR A 281 5.89 12.59 -6.17
C THR A 281 6.31 13.98 -5.68
N ASN A 282 5.64 15.05 -6.08
CA ASN A 282 5.92 16.42 -5.61
C ASN A 282 5.84 16.56 -4.07
N ARG A 283 5.16 15.64 -3.39
CA ARG A 283 5.11 15.61 -1.92
C ARG A 283 6.47 15.33 -1.27
N TYR A 284 7.44 14.90 -2.05
CA TYR A 284 8.79 14.55 -1.59
C TYR A 284 9.80 15.64 -1.90
N ALA A 285 9.44 16.68 -2.65
CA ALA A 285 10.34 17.76 -3.03
C ALA A 285 10.99 18.47 -1.81
N HIS A 286 10.26 18.53 -0.70
CA HIS A 286 10.77 19.14 0.54
C HIS A 286 11.94 18.36 1.19
N PHE A 287 12.16 17.10 0.84
CA PHE A 287 13.30 16.35 1.36
C PHE A 287 14.63 16.72 0.68
N GLY A 288 14.58 17.35 -0.50
CA GLY A 288 15.80 17.71 -1.27
C GLY A 288 16.59 18.86 -0.66
N GLY A 289 15.99 19.64 0.23
CA GLY A 289 16.65 20.85 0.78
C GLY A 289 16.95 21.92 -0.27
N GLU A 290 16.53 21.73 -1.54
CA GLU A 290 16.83 22.66 -2.63
C GLU A 290 16.27 24.06 -2.37
N ALA A 291 15.09 24.15 -1.73
CA ALA A 291 14.49 25.42 -1.38
C ALA A 291 15.31 26.14 -0.29
N ASP A 292 15.77 25.41 0.71
CA ASP A 292 16.58 25.95 1.81
C ASP A 292 17.98 26.33 1.29
N ALA A 293 18.60 25.46 0.48
CA ALA A 293 19.89 25.72 -0.15
C ALA A 293 19.82 26.92 -1.10
N ALA A 294 18.79 27.04 -1.92
CA ALA A 294 18.54 28.18 -2.79
C ALA A 294 18.29 29.46 -1.98
N TYR A 295 17.53 29.37 -0.89
CA TYR A 295 17.31 30.49 0.02
C TYR A 295 18.65 31.00 0.61
N ASP A 296 19.47 30.10 1.13
CA ASP A 296 20.77 30.44 1.70
C ASP A 296 21.72 31.01 0.65
N GLU A 297 21.72 30.46 -0.56
CA GLU A 297 22.54 31.00 -1.66
C GLU A 297 22.10 32.39 -2.08
N ILE A 298 20.79 32.63 -2.17
CA ILE A 298 20.25 33.92 -2.64
C ILE A 298 20.34 35.00 -1.54
N PHE A 299 20.05 34.63 -0.30
CA PHE A 299 19.83 35.62 0.75
C PHE A 299 20.93 35.66 1.82
N ASN A 300 21.58 34.53 2.14
CA ASN A 300 22.59 34.49 3.20
C ASN A 300 24.01 34.63 2.69
N LYS A 301 24.34 34.30 1.42
CA LYS A 301 25.66 34.49 0.81
C LYS A 301 25.89 35.90 0.24
N ARG A 302 24.89 36.78 0.17
CA ARG A 302 25.00 38.14 -0.31
C ARG A 302 25.46 39.16 0.75
N GLN A 303 25.85 38.73 1.94
CA GLN A 303 26.37 39.58 3.02
C GLN A 303 27.90 39.44 3.20
N LYS A 304 28.64 39.27 2.10
CA LYS A 304 30.10 39.46 2.10
C LYS A 304 30.50 40.42 1.02
#